data_de79f58cd72bed34a439f0965215c400
#
_entry.id   de79f58cd72bed34a439f0965215c400
#
_cell.length_a   1.000
_cell.length_b   1.000
_cell.length_c   1.000
_cell.angle_alpha   90.00
_cell.angle_beta   90.00
_cell.angle_gamma   90.00
#
_symmetry.space_group_name_H-M   'P 1'
#
loop_
_entity.id
_entity.type
_entity.pdbx_description
1 polymer ?
#
loop_
_entity_poly.entity_id
_entity_poly.type
_entity_poly.pdbx_seq_one_letter_code
_entity_poly.pdbx_strand_id
1 'polypeptide(L)'
;MTITEKHILFWGDWPSNFAWAPIKIKCLDDVTRVFFSSEQYYMFEKAMYFKDITIVDAILHLKFDNEYSYMAKKLGRHVANFDADKWDKVSYDIMLRGCLAKYAQNKVLFDKITDPALEGKKFVEASPYDAIWGIKLGEGDENADDETKWQGENRLGKVLDEVRAKLLAGYKEEIVY
;
A
#
# COMPACT_ATOMS: atom_id res chain seq x y z
N MET A 1 10.50 4.76 -11.51
CA MET A 1 11.17 3.94 -10.47
C MET A 1 12.68 3.95 -10.72
N THR A 2 13.45 4.32 -9.71
CA THR A 2 14.92 4.41 -9.77
C THR A 2 15.55 3.41 -8.79
N ILE A 3 16.46 2.57 -9.28
CA ILE A 3 17.14 1.58 -8.45
C ILE A 3 18.59 2.05 -8.24
N THR A 4 18.95 2.29 -6.97
CA THR A 4 20.30 2.66 -6.54
C THR A 4 21.05 1.42 -6.00
N GLU A 5 22.21 1.62 -5.41
CA GLU A 5 22.90 0.54 -4.69
C GLU A 5 22.13 0.09 -3.44
N LYS A 6 21.42 1.02 -2.75
CA LYS A 6 20.77 0.81 -1.46
C LYS A 6 19.25 0.75 -1.53
N HIS A 7 18.65 1.47 -2.47
CA HIS A 7 17.21 1.73 -2.47
C HIS A 7 16.55 1.43 -3.81
N ILE A 8 15.25 1.14 -3.72
CA ILE A 8 14.30 1.06 -4.82
C ILE A 8 13.33 2.23 -4.61
N LEU A 9 13.68 3.38 -5.21
CA LEU A 9 12.88 4.60 -5.13
C LEU A 9 11.72 4.49 -6.12
N PHE A 10 10.49 4.69 -5.64
CA PHE A 10 9.32 4.60 -6.51
C PHE A 10 8.27 5.66 -6.16
N TRP A 11 7.55 6.10 -7.15
CA TRP A 11 6.32 6.88 -7.03
C TRP A 11 5.42 6.62 -8.24
N GLY A 12 4.29 5.93 -8.01
CA GLY A 12 3.32 5.62 -9.06
C GLY A 12 3.61 4.38 -9.93
N ASP A 13 4.69 3.64 -9.69
CA ASP A 13 5.03 2.40 -10.39
C ASP A 13 4.40 1.16 -9.69
N TRP A 14 4.76 -0.06 -10.11
CA TRP A 14 4.21 -1.32 -9.58
C TRP A 14 4.28 -1.48 -8.05
N PRO A 15 5.24 -0.89 -7.30
CA PRO A 15 5.23 -0.96 -5.85
C PRO A 15 4.12 -0.11 -5.23
N SER A 16 3.68 0.95 -5.90
CA SER A 16 2.67 1.87 -5.40
C SER A 16 1.36 1.17 -5.03
N ASN A 17 0.72 1.63 -3.96
CA ASN A 17 -0.61 1.20 -3.57
C ASN A 17 -1.69 1.45 -4.62
N PHE A 18 -1.44 2.41 -5.51
CA PHE A 18 -2.35 2.78 -6.60
C PHE A 18 -2.28 1.82 -7.78
N ALA A 19 -1.20 1.01 -7.87
CA ALA A 19 -1.03 0.06 -8.95
C ALA A 19 -2.20 -0.93 -8.97
N TRP A 20 -2.75 -1.15 -10.16
CA TRP A 20 -3.80 -2.14 -10.36
C TRP A 20 -3.29 -3.53 -10.00
N ALA A 21 -3.96 -4.17 -9.07
CA ALA A 21 -3.67 -5.51 -8.60
C ALA A 21 -4.91 -6.08 -7.93
N PRO A 22 -5.70 -6.92 -8.58
CA PRO A 22 -6.85 -7.54 -7.97
C PRO A 22 -6.44 -8.40 -6.77
N ILE A 23 -7.14 -8.20 -5.66
CA ILE A 23 -6.96 -8.97 -4.43
C ILE A 23 -8.30 -9.44 -3.90
N LYS A 24 -8.35 -10.67 -3.40
CA LYS A 24 -9.48 -11.22 -2.68
C LYS A 24 -9.07 -11.39 -1.22
N ILE A 25 -9.68 -10.64 -0.33
CA ILE A 25 -9.22 -10.53 1.05
C ILE A 25 -10.39 -10.54 2.04
N LYS A 26 -10.21 -11.23 3.17
CA LYS A 26 -11.13 -11.16 4.29
C LYS A 26 -10.94 -9.85 5.04
N CYS A 27 -11.97 -9.02 5.05
CA CYS A 27 -11.98 -7.71 5.70
C CYS A 27 -12.13 -7.81 7.22
N LEU A 28 -11.99 -6.68 7.93
CA LEU A 28 -12.11 -6.61 9.39
C LEU A 28 -13.52 -6.98 9.90
N ASP A 29 -14.54 -6.90 9.06
CA ASP A 29 -15.91 -7.35 9.35
C ASP A 29 -16.16 -8.84 9.05
N ASP A 30 -15.10 -9.63 8.86
CA ASP A 30 -15.12 -11.05 8.52
C ASP A 30 -15.73 -11.39 7.15
N VAL A 31 -16.06 -10.40 6.32
CA VAL A 31 -16.58 -10.61 4.97
C VAL A 31 -15.44 -10.59 3.95
N THR A 32 -15.39 -11.60 3.07
CA THR A 32 -14.42 -11.64 1.97
C THR A 32 -14.91 -10.80 0.81
N ARG A 33 -14.03 -9.87 0.33
CA ARG A 33 -14.32 -8.97 -0.79
C ARG A 33 -13.18 -8.97 -1.80
N VAL A 34 -13.48 -8.48 -3.00
CA VAL A 34 -12.47 -8.24 -4.04
C VAL A 34 -12.24 -6.73 -4.15
N PHE A 35 -10.97 -6.35 -4.16
CA PHE A 35 -10.52 -4.99 -4.42
C PHE A 35 -9.54 -5.02 -5.60
N PHE A 36 -9.36 -3.90 -6.28
CA PHE A 36 -8.51 -3.83 -7.47
C PHE A 36 -7.20 -3.05 -7.26
N SER A 37 -7.00 -2.54 -6.04
CA SER A 37 -5.73 -2.00 -5.57
C SER A 37 -5.65 -2.08 -4.05
N SER A 38 -4.43 -2.11 -3.50
CA SER A 38 -4.23 -2.05 -2.05
C SER A 38 -4.70 -0.71 -1.46
N GLU A 39 -4.68 0.38 -2.24
CA GLU A 39 -5.25 1.67 -1.81
C GLU A 39 -6.76 1.60 -1.61
N GLN A 40 -7.51 0.96 -2.52
CA GLN A 40 -8.95 0.80 -2.36
C GLN A 40 -9.28 0.00 -1.10
N TYR A 41 -8.60 -1.13 -0.89
CA TYR A 41 -8.77 -1.95 0.31
C TYR A 41 -8.47 -1.13 1.58
N TYR A 42 -7.35 -0.40 1.60
CA TYR A 42 -6.93 0.39 2.74
C TYR A 42 -7.94 1.48 3.09
N MET A 43 -8.48 2.19 2.11
CA MET A 43 -9.49 3.22 2.32
C MET A 43 -10.85 2.63 2.71
N PHE A 44 -11.20 1.46 2.19
CA PHE A 44 -12.37 0.71 2.64
C PHE A 44 -12.28 0.36 4.13
N GLU A 45 -11.17 -0.24 4.56
CA GLU A 45 -10.97 -0.62 5.96
C GLU A 45 -10.94 0.60 6.89
N LYS A 46 -10.42 1.74 6.42
CA LYS A 46 -10.48 3.00 7.16
C LYS A 46 -11.93 3.44 7.38
N ALA A 47 -12.75 3.42 6.35
CA ALA A 47 -14.17 3.77 6.45
C ALA A 47 -14.94 2.80 7.37
N MET A 48 -14.66 1.50 7.27
CA MET A 48 -15.22 0.47 8.14
C MET A 48 -14.84 0.67 9.61
N TYR A 49 -13.56 0.95 9.88
CA TYR A 49 -13.04 1.18 11.22
C TYR A 49 -13.73 2.34 11.93
N PHE A 50 -14.01 3.43 11.21
CA PHE A 50 -14.74 4.59 11.72
C PHE A 50 -16.26 4.53 11.52
N LYS A 51 -16.77 3.40 11.02
CA LYS A 51 -18.22 3.13 10.83
C LYS A 51 -18.92 4.13 9.90
N ASP A 52 -18.18 4.66 8.92
CA ASP A 52 -18.74 5.52 7.89
C ASP A 52 -19.28 4.67 6.72
N ILE A 53 -20.50 4.19 6.89
CA ILE A 53 -21.15 3.30 5.90
C ILE A 53 -21.36 4.00 4.55
N THR A 54 -21.56 5.31 4.54
CA THR A 54 -21.69 6.08 3.30
C THR A 54 -20.40 6.02 2.47
N ILE A 55 -19.25 6.22 3.10
CA ILE A 55 -17.95 6.11 2.41
C ILE A 55 -17.62 4.65 2.07
N VAL A 56 -17.97 3.69 2.93
CA VAL A 56 -17.85 2.25 2.62
C VAL A 56 -18.57 1.92 1.32
N ASP A 57 -19.84 2.29 1.22
CA ASP A 57 -20.67 2.03 0.03
C ASP A 57 -20.10 2.74 -1.22
N ALA A 58 -19.71 4.00 -1.08
CA ALA A 58 -19.10 4.76 -2.17
C ALA A 58 -17.81 4.11 -2.71
N ILE A 59 -16.93 3.59 -1.82
CA ILE A 59 -15.69 2.91 -2.23
C ILE A 59 -15.98 1.59 -2.94
N LEU A 60 -16.99 0.82 -2.49
CA LEU A 60 -17.37 -0.43 -3.13
C LEU A 60 -18.00 -0.24 -4.51
N HIS A 61 -18.63 0.90 -4.77
CA HIS A 61 -19.29 1.21 -6.04
C HIS A 61 -18.46 2.11 -6.97
N LEU A 62 -17.15 2.30 -6.66
CA LEU A 62 -16.27 3.04 -7.56
C LEU A 62 -16.26 2.45 -8.95
N LYS A 63 -16.39 3.31 -9.98
CA LYS A 63 -16.21 2.89 -11.35
C LYS A 63 -14.77 2.45 -11.59
N PHE A 64 -14.64 1.37 -12.31
CA PHE A 64 -13.35 0.83 -12.69
C PHE A 64 -12.79 1.60 -13.89
N ASP A 65 -11.91 2.56 -13.60
CA ASP A 65 -11.21 3.39 -14.57
C ASP A 65 -9.78 3.72 -14.10
N ASN A 66 -9.04 4.52 -14.85
CA ASN A 66 -7.67 4.88 -14.54
C ASN A 66 -7.52 5.74 -13.26
N GLU A 67 -8.61 6.35 -12.77
CA GLU A 67 -8.62 7.19 -11.56
C GLU A 67 -9.08 6.45 -10.31
N TYR A 68 -9.42 5.19 -10.44
CA TYR A 68 -10.01 4.34 -9.41
C TYR A 68 -9.32 4.44 -8.04
N SER A 69 -8.00 4.25 -7.97
CA SER A 69 -7.25 4.31 -6.71
C SER A 69 -7.18 5.74 -6.14
N TYR A 70 -7.10 6.74 -7.03
CA TYR A 70 -7.15 8.15 -6.64
C TYR A 70 -8.50 8.51 -6.04
N MET A 71 -9.60 8.04 -6.64
CA MET A 71 -10.95 8.26 -6.11
C MET A 71 -11.16 7.55 -4.77
N ALA A 72 -10.63 6.33 -4.60
CA ALA A 72 -10.65 5.65 -3.30
C ALA A 72 -9.92 6.50 -2.22
N LYS A 73 -8.73 7.01 -2.52
CA LYS A 73 -7.99 7.91 -1.61
C LYS A 73 -8.78 9.18 -1.30
N LYS A 74 -9.39 9.79 -2.30
CA LYS A 74 -10.22 10.99 -2.12
C LYS A 74 -11.39 10.74 -1.17
N LEU A 75 -12.13 9.64 -1.37
CA LEU A 75 -13.21 9.24 -0.47
C LEU A 75 -12.71 8.98 0.95
N GLY A 76 -11.62 8.23 1.10
CA GLY A 76 -11.02 7.91 2.39
C GLY A 76 -10.55 9.14 3.20
N ARG A 77 -10.26 10.27 2.52
CA ARG A 77 -9.98 11.56 3.20
C ARG A 77 -11.22 12.22 3.81
N HIS A 78 -12.42 11.84 3.38
CA HIS A 78 -13.69 12.40 3.86
C HIS A 78 -14.39 11.49 4.86
N VAL A 79 -13.73 10.43 5.35
CA VAL A 79 -14.29 9.53 6.37
C VAL A 79 -14.69 10.34 7.61
N ALA A 80 -15.96 10.23 8.00
CA ALA A 80 -16.50 10.87 9.19
C ALA A 80 -15.91 10.27 10.47
N ASN A 81 -15.92 11.04 11.55
CA ASN A 81 -15.41 10.64 12.87
C ASN A 81 -13.96 10.16 12.87
N PHE A 82 -13.18 10.62 11.90
CA PHE A 82 -11.76 10.26 11.79
C PHE A 82 -10.98 10.73 13.03
N ASP A 83 -10.21 9.81 13.61
CA ASP A 83 -9.33 10.04 14.74
C ASP A 83 -7.94 9.52 14.36
N ALA A 84 -6.99 10.43 14.21
CA ALA A 84 -5.65 10.12 13.73
C ALA A 84 -4.90 9.17 14.67
N ASP A 85 -5.02 9.35 15.98
CA ASP A 85 -4.31 8.53 16.97
C ASP A 85 -4.85 7.09 17.01
N LYS A 86 -6.15 6.92 16.80
CA LYS A 86 -6.75 5.58 16.69
C LYS A 86 -6.36 4.91 15.38
N TRP A 87 -6.38 5.66 14.28
CA TRP A 87 -6.02 5.12 12.97
C TRP A 87 -4.54 4.72 12.90
N ASP A 88 -3.67 5.51 13.48
CA ASP A 88 -2.22 5.25 13.50
C ASP A 88 -1.90 3.88 14.10
N LYS A 89 -2.63 3.46 15.12
CA LYS A 89 -2.43 2.17 15.82
C LYS A 89 -2.73 0.93 14.97
N VAL A 90 -3.55 1.06 13.94
CA VAL A 90 -4.03 -0.08 13.13
C VAL A 90 -3.66 0.04 11.65
N SER A 91 -3.32 1.23 11.20
CA SER A 91 -3.14 1.55 9.78
C SER A 91 -1.99 0.76 9.14
N TYR A 92 -0.90 0.55 9.86
CA TYR A 92 0.25 -0.21 9.37
C TYR A 92 -0.13 -1.66 9.09
N ASP A 93 -0.79 -2.33 10.03
CA ASP A 93 -1.19 -3.73 9.89
C ASP A 93 -2.23 -3.92 8.78
N ILE A 94 -3.16 -2.99 8.62
CA ILE A 94 -4.13 -2.99 7.53
C ILE A 94 -3.42 -2.87 6.19
N MET A 95 -2.46 -1.94 6.06
CA MET A 95 -1.67 -1.79 4.84
C MET A 95 -0.85 -3.04 4.55
N LEU A 96 -0.20 -3.60 5.55
CA LEU A 96 0.59 -4.83 5.42
C LEU A 96 -0.26 -5.99 4.89
N ARG A 97 -1.47 -6.19 5.42
CA ARG A 97 -2.40 -7.22 4.95
C ARG A 97 -2.77 -7.01 3.48
N GLY A 98 -3.14 -5.80 3.09
CA GLY A 98 -3.47 -5.47 1.71
C GLY A 98 -2.30 -5.69 0.74
N CYS A 99 -1.09 -5.31 1.15
CA CYS A 99 0.12 -5.54 0.36
C CYS A 99 0.49 -7.02 0.29
N LEU A 100 0.37 -7.78 1.39
CA LEU A 100 0.58 -9.24 1.34
C LEU A 100 -0.36 -9.90 0.33
N ALA A 101 -1.66 -9.58 0.38
CA ALA A 101 -2.62 -10.08 -0.60
C ALA A 101 -2.25 -9.68 -2.04
N LYS A 102 -1.85 -8.42 -2.26
CA LYS A 102 -1.42 -7.91 -3.56
C LYS A 102 -0.30 -8.75 -4.18
N TYR A 103 0.73 -9.01 -3.41
CA TYR A 103 1.91 -9.71 -3.94
C TYR A 103 1.76 -11.24 -3.91
N ALA A 104 1.09 -11.81 -2.93
CA ALA A 104 0.88 -13.25 -2.86
C ALA A 104 -0.09 -13.76 -3.95
N GLN A 105 -1.09 -12.97 -4.32
CA GLN A 105 -2.13 -13.39 -5.28
C GLN A 105 -1.81 -13.02 -6.73
N ASN A 106 -0.84 -12.15 -7.00
CA ASN A 106 -0.50 -11.69 -8.34
C ASN A 106 0.93 -12.13 -8.71
N LYS A 107 1.02 -13.23 -9.46
CA LYS A 107 2.31 -13.87 -9.80
C LYS A 107 3.33 -12.89 -10.39
N VAL A 108 2.95 -12.02 -11.31
CA VAL A 108 3.85 -11.04 -11.91
C VAL A 108 4.43 -10.09 -10.86
N LEU A 109 3.61 -9.68 -9.90
CA LEU A 109 4.05 -8.81 -8.81
C LEU A 109 4.87 -9.58 -7.77
N PHE A 110 4.51 -10.84 -7.51
CA PHE A 110 5.31 -11.73 -6.68
C PHE A 110 6.73 -11.87 -7.23
N ASP A 111 6.86 -12.19 -8.53
CA ASP A 111 8.16 -12.36 -9.17
C ASP A 111 8.99 -11.06 -9.12
N LYS A 112 8.34 -9.90 -9.26
CA LYS A 112 9.02 -8.59 -9.19
C LYS A 112 9.52 -8.27 -7.78
N ILE A 113 8.71 -8.46 -6.74
CA ILE A 113 9.12 -8.11 -5.37
C ILE A 113 10.17 -9.07 -4.80
N THR A 114 10.16 -10.32 -5.27
CA THR A 114 11.12 -11.37 -4.85
C THR A 114 12.30 -11.51 -5.78
N ASP A 115 12.48 -10.63 -6.76
CA ASP A 115 13.59 -10.67 -7.70
C ASP A 115 14.94 -10.63 -6.95
N PRO A 116 15.83 -11.63 -7.13
CA PRO A 116 17.15 -11.65 -6.51
C PRO A 116 18.00 -10.41 -6.81
N ALA A 117 17.77 -9.74 -7.95
CA ALA A 117 18.46 -8.49 -8.30
C ALA A 117 18.15 -7.32 -7.33
N LEU A 118 17.11 -7.46 -6.52
CA LEU A 118 16.72 -6.47 -5.50
C LEU A 118 17.25 -6.83 -4.09
N GLU A 119 18.03 -7.90 -3.96
CA GLU A 119 18.55 -8.33 -2.67
C GLU A 119 19.38 -7.21 -2.00
N GLY A 120 19.19 -7.03 -0.69
CA GLY A 120 19.89 -6.02 0.09
C GLY A 120 19.36 -4.58 -0.09
N LYS A 121 18.49 -4.32 -1.06
CA LYS A 121 17.92 -2.99 -1.29
C LYS A 121 16.60 -2.81 -0.52
N LYS A 122 16.35 -1.58 -0.04
CA LYS A 122 15.11 -1.20 0.64
C LYS A 122 14.15 -0.50 -0.31
N PHE A 123 12.85 -0.75 -0.16
CA PHE A 123 11.82 0.00 -0.85
C PHE A 123 11.64 1.39 -0.22
N VAL A 124 11.49 2.40 -1.08
CA VAL A 124 11.33 3.80 -0.66
C VAL A 124 10.23 4.47 -1.48
N GLU A 125 9.13 4.84 -0.83
CA GLU A 125 8.11 5.65 -1.50
C GLU A 125 8.57 7.10 -1.60
N ALA A 126 9.12 7.46 -2.75
CA ALA A 126 9.63 8.79 -3.04
C ALA A 126 8.49 9.75 -3.44
N SER A 127 7.52 9.89 -2.54
CA SER A 127 6.40 10.82 -2.69
C SER A 127 6.76 12.18 -2.09
N PRO A 128 6.73 13.28 -2.90
CA PRO A 128 7.02 14.62 -2.37
C PRO A 128 5.90 15.18 -1.48
N TYR A 129 4.74 14.51 -1.42
CA TYR A 129 3.54 15.00 -0.74
C TYR A 129 3.19 14.22 0.54
N ASP A 130 3.76 13.02 0.73
CA ASP A 130 3.37 12.12 1.83
C ASP A 130 4.53 11.96 2.82
N ALA A 131 4.31 12.45 4.05
CA ALA A 131 5.31 12.34 5.11
C ALA A 131 5.12 11.11 6.00
N ILE A 132 4.02 10.37 5.84
CA ILE A 132 3.72 9.17 6.62
C ILE A 132 4.11 7.92 5.82
N TRP A 133 3.49 7.74 4.66
CA TRP A 133 3.74 6.58 3.82
C TRP A 133 4.98 6.72 2.95
N GLY A 134 5.33 7.94 2.55
CA GLY A 134 6.54 8.27 1.78
C GLY A 134 7.60 9.00 2.58
N ILE A 135 8.63 9.46 1.87
CA ILE A 135 9.78 10.18 2.44
C ILE A 135 9.66 11.71 2.34
N LYS A 136 8.58 12.23 1.74
CA LYS A 136 8.35 13.65 1.46
C LYS A 136 9.44 14.30 0.60
N LEU A 137 10.12 13.50 -0.20
CA LEU A 137 11.05 13.90 -1.27
C LEU A 137 10.64 13.19 -2.55
N GLY A 138 10.82 13.84 -3.70
CA GLY A 138 10.52 13.24 -5.00
C GLY A 138 11.60 12.24 -5.43
N GLU A 139 11.27 11.35 -6.36
CA GLU A 139 12.16 10.31 -6.89
C GLU A 139 13.44 10.91 -7.54
N GLY A 140 13.36 12.12 -8.09
CA GLY A 140 14.50 12.83 -8.70
C GLY A 140 15.25 13.78 -7.75
N ASP A 141 14.89 13.80 -6.46
CA ASP A 141 15.57 14.64 -5.47
C ASP A 141 16.95 14.05 -5.14
N GLU A 142 17.97 14.88 -5.11
CA GLU A 142 19.35 14.45 -4.83
C GLU A 142 19.52 13.82 -3.44
N ASN A 143 18.62 14.14 -2.51
CA ASN A 143 18.61 13.62 -1.15
C ASN A 143 17.73 12.37 -0.98
N ALA A 144 17.04 11.91 -2.03
CA ALA A 144 16.12 10.77 -1.91
C ALA A 144 16.82 9.45 -1.54
N ASP A 145 18.09 9.30 -1.90
CA ASP A 145 18.92 8.13 -1.58
C ASP A 145 19.67 8.23 -0.23
N ASP A 146 19.48 9.32 0.52
CA ASP A 146 20.07 9.52 1.84
C ASP A 146 18.99 9.53 2.93
N GLU A 147 18.89 8.41 3.68
CA GLU A 147 17.90 8.24 4.75
C GLU A 147 17.95 9.37 5.81
N THR A 148 19.10 10.02 6.01
CA THR A 148 19.27 11.11 6.99
C THR A 148 18.58 12.41 6.56
N LYS A 149 18.20 12.52 5.30
CA LYS A 149 17.56 13.69 4.69
C LYS A 149 16.05 13.53 4.51
N TRP A 150 15.53 12.35 4.74
CA TRP A 150 14.11 12.10 4.59
C TRP A 150 13.28 12.93 5.56
N GLN A 151 12.18 13.49 5.05
CA GLN A 151 11.24 14.32 5.79
C GLN A 151 9.95 13.56 6.10
N GLY A 152 9.92 12.26 5.81
CA GLY A 152 8.81 11.36 6.05
C GLY A 152 9.27 9.99 6.55
N GLU A 153 8.31 9.18 7.01
CA GLU A 153 8.57 7.95 7.74
C GLU A 153 8.83 6.73 6.85
N ASN A 154 8.53 6.82 5.55
CA ASN A 154 8.63 5.71 4.59
C ASN A 154 7.87 4.45 5.05
N ARG A 155 6.67 4.59 5.60
CA ARG A 155 5.91 3.41 6.09
C ARG A 155 5.59 2.41 4.98
N LEU A 156 5.30 2.89 3.75
CA LEU A 156 5.02 1.96 2.65
C LEU A 156 6.26 1.17 2.25
N GLY A 157 7.43 1.82 2.18
CA GLY A 157 8.68 1.10 1.92
C GLY A 157 8.94 0.01 2.96
N LYS A 158 8.77 0.32 4.26
CA LYS A 158 8.90 -0.66 5.35
C LYS A 158 7.91 -1.82 5.23
N VAL A 159 6.65 -1.54 4.88
CA VAL A 159 5.64 -2.57 4.60
C VAL A 159 6.09 -3.47 3.46
N LEU A 160 6.61 -2.92 2.35
CA LEU A 160 7.05 -3.71 1.21
C LEU A 160 8.28 -4.57 1.53
N ASP A 161 9.22 -4.06 2.33
CA ASP A 161 10.35 -4.86 2.83
C ASP A 161 9.89 -6.04 3.69
N GLU A 162 8.91 -5.81 4.56
CA GLU A 162 8.31 -6.89 5.38
C GLU A 162 7.53 -7.89 4.52
N VAL A 163 6.76 -7.43 3.55
CA VAL A 163 6.07 -8.29 2.57
C VAL A 163 7.07 -9.18 1.86
N ARG A 164 8.15 -8.59 1.30
CA ARG A 164 9.20 -9.35 0.60
C ARG A 164 9.81 -10.42 1.51
N ALA A 165 10.16 -10.06 2.74
CA ALA A 165 10.73 -11.01 3.69
C ALA A 165 9.79 -12.18 3.99
N LYS A 166 8.49 -11.91 4.20
CA LYS A 166 7.47 -12.94 4.46
C LYS A 166 7.29 -13.87 3.25
N LEU A 167 7.25 -13.33 2.02
CA LEU A 167 7.10 -14.12 0.80
C LEU A 167 8.32 -15.01 0.56
N LEU A 168 9.54 -14.50 0.74
CA LEU A 168 10.78 -15.28 0.64
C LEU A 168 10.88 -16.37 1.71
N ALA A 169 10.29 -16.15 2.89
CA ALA A 169 10.17 -17.15 3.94
C ALA A 169 9.06 -18.20 3.68
N GLY A 170 8.39 -18.13 2.52
CA GLY A 170 7.37 -19.12 2.12
C GLY A 170 5.95 -18.79 2.57
N TYR A 171 5.66 -17.53 2.94
CA TYR A 171 4.28 -17.11 3.19
C TYR A 171 3.40 -17.40 1.98
N LYS A 172 2.31 -18.10 2.23
CA LYS A 172 1.25 -18.36 1.26
C LYS A 172 -0.04 -17.86 1.87
N GLU A 173 -0.69 -16.94 1.19
CA GLU A 173 -2.04 -16.57 1.58
C GLU A 173 -2.98 -17.72 1.22
N GLU A 174 -3.84 -18.15 2.16
CA GLU A 174 -4.92 -19.05 1.82
C GLU A 174 -5.86 -18.29 0.87
N ILE A 175 -5.83 -18.66 -0.40
CA ILE A 175 -6.83 -18.19 -1.36
C ILE A 175 -8.14 -18.87 -0.97
N VAL A 176 -8.96 -18.16 -0.23
CA VAL A 176 -10.32 -18.61 0.08
C VAL A 176 -11.14 -18.53 -1.21
N TYR A 177 -11.32 -19.68 -1.88
CA TYR A 177 -12.17 -19.80 -3.05
C TYR A 177 -13.66 -19.62 -2.69
#